data_ec21b98d9935fd85348e21a75bd94b2b
#
_entry.id   ec21b98d9935fd85348e21a75bd94b2b
#
_cell.length_a   1.000
_cell.length_b   1.000
_cell.length_c   1.000
_cell.angle_alpha   90.00
_cell.angle_beta   90.00
_cell.angle_gamma   90.00
#
_symmetry.space_group_name_H-M   'P 1'
#
loop_
_entity.id
_entity.type
_entity.pdbx_description
1 polymer ?
#
loop_
_entity_poly.entity_id
_entity_poly.type
_entity_poly.pdbx_seq_one_letter_code
_entity_poly.pdbx_strand_id
1 'polypeptide(L)'
;IAGATQSVTGDFNGDGWPDIMTLFAHGNEGIWLFTNNQKGGFTEKNILQFPPVYGSSSFQLKDINQDGRLDIIYTAGDNSDYSRILKPYHGLYIFLNIGGKEMDAKSFQQSFFYPINGSTKAMAADFDLDGQTDIAVISFFADLKNNPSETFMLFKQQKPTGTSKIAFTPHSLPIHQDGRWICMDVQDLDQDGDQDIILGNYAKGFMNEDGLIPVWNKHLPFIVLKNNTK
;
A
#
# COMPACT_ATOMS: atom_id res chain seq x y z
N ILE A 1 12.27 -18.28 -7.34
CA ILE A 1 12.14 -16.82 -7.46
C ILE A 1 12.76 -16.21 -6.21
N ALA A 2 13.65 -15.22 -6.37
CA ALA A 2 14.24 -14.46 -5.27
C ALA A 2 13.64 -13.04 -5.26
N GLY A 3 13.67 -12.35 -4.08
CA GLY A 3 13.21 -10.96 -3.95
C GLY A 3 11.83 -10.80 -3.30
N ALA A 4 11.35 -11.81 -2.56
CA ALA A 4 10.14 -11.69 -1.76
C ALA A 4 10.31 -10.61 -0.68
N THR A 5 9.42 -9.62 -0.66
CA THR A 5 9.45 -8.48 0.27
C THR A 5 8.30 -8.50 1.26
N GLN A 6 7.16 -9.07 0.87
CA GLN A 6 6.00 -9.19 1.73
C GLN A 6 5.19 -10.43 1.36
N SER A 7 4.65 -11.12 2.38
CA SER A 7 3.75 -12.26 2.20
C SER A 7 2.56 -12.17 3.13
N VAL A 8 1.41 -12.63 2.66
CA VAL A 8 0.18 -12.80 3.45
C VAL A 8 -0.34 -14.22 3.25
N THR A 9 -1.03 -14.75 4.24
CA THR A 9 -1.64 -16.08 4.19
C THR A 9 -3.15 -16.00 4.27
N GLY A 10 -3.83 -16.90 3.58
CA GLY A 10 -5.29 -17.01 3.58
C GLY A 10 -5.73 -18.18 2.74
N ASP A 11 -6.98 -18.57 2.87
CA ASP A 11 -7.61 -19.55 1.95
C ASP A 11 -8.16 -18.76 0.76
N PHE A 12 -7.36 -18.65 -0.31
CA PHE A 12 -7.71 -17.82 -1.48
C PHE A 12 -8.51 -18.58 -2.54
N ASN A 13 -8.60 -19.92 -2.43
CA ASN A 13 -9.33 -20.76 -3.37
C ASN A 13 -10.60 -21.39 -2.74
N GLY A 14 -10.82 -21.22 -1.43
CA GLY A 14 -11.99 -21.74 -0.71
C GLY A 14 -11.94 -23.24 -0.43
N ASP A 15 -10.73 -23.86 -0.40
CA ASP A 15 -10.56 -25.30 -0.18
C ASP A 15 -10.29 -25.68 1.30
N GLY A 16 -10.23 -24.68 2.20
CA GLY A 16 -9.99 -24.84 3.63
C GLY A 16 -8.53 -24.94 4.04
N TRP A 17 -7.59 -24.85 3.09
CA TRP A 17 -6.14 -24.87 3.35
C TRP A 17 -5.51 -23.48 3.15
N PRO A 18 -4.54 -23.09 3.99
CA PRO A 18 -3.90 -21.80 3.83
C PRO A 18 -2.98 -21.79 2.60
N ASP A 19 -3.22 -20.81 1.74
CA ASP A 19 -2.39 -20.40 0.63
C ASP A 19 -1.46 -19.26 1.04
N ILE A 20 -0.54 -18.87 0.17
CA ILE A 20 0.38 -17.74 0.38
C ILE A 20 0.31 -16.81 -0.83
N MET A 21 0.09 -15.53 -0.59
CA MET A 21 0.26 -14.50 -1.62
C MET A 21 1.48 -13.66 -1.28
N THR A 22 2.39 -13.48 -2.25
CA THR A 22 3.70 -12.86 -2.02
C THR A 22 3.98 -11.80 -3.07
N LEU A 23 4.44 -10.63 -2.59
CA LEU A 23 5.02 -9.58 -3.43
C LEU A 23 6.50 -9.84 -3.62
N PHE A 24 6.93 -9.87 -4.88
CA PHE A 24 8.34 -9.91 -5.26
C PHE A 24 8.75 -8.58 -5.85
N ALA A 25 9.90 -8.07 -5.44
CA ALA A 25 10.60 -6.94 -6.03
C ALA A 25 11.70 -7.42 -6.96
N HIS A 26 12.36 -6.51 -7.67
CA HIS A 26 13.45 -6.74 -8.63
C HIS A 26 13.02 -7.52 -9.90
N GLY A 27 13.84 -8.44 -10.38
CA GLY A 27 13.72 -9.04 -11.71
C GLY A 27 12.40 -9.73 -12.05
N ASN A 28 11.71 -10.29 -11.05
CA ASN A 28 10.38 -10.90 -11.19
C ASN A 28 9.32 -10.11 -10.42
N GLU A 29 9.38 -8.80 -10.54
CA GLU A 29 8.51 -7.88 -9.82
C GLU A 29 7.03 -8.17 -10.08
N GLY A 30 6.29 -8.42 -9.00
CA GLY A 30 4.89 -8.80 -9.14
C GLY A 30 4.31 -9.47 -7.91
N ILE A 31 3.04 -9.81 -7.99
CA ILE A 31 2.32 -10.56 -6.95
C ILE A 31 2.06 -11.97 -7.44
N TRP A 32 2.44 -12.94 -6.61
CA TRP A 32 2.34 -14.36 -6.88
C TRP A 32 1.48 -15.06 -5.83
N LEU A 33 0.64 -15.98 -6.28
CA LEU A 33 -0.13 -16.89 -5.45
C LEU A 33 0.55 -18.25 -5.42
N PHE A 34 0.75 -18.78 -4.23
CA PHE A 34 1.23 -20.13 -3.95
C PHE A 34 0.08 -20.90 -3.32
N THR A 35 -0.63 -21.68 -4.13
CA THR A 35 -1.77 -22.49 -3.68
C THR A 35 -1.28 -23.77 -3.03
N ASN A 36 -1.74 -24.04 -1.82
CA ASN A 36 -1.41 -25.26 -1.09
C ASN A 36 -1.91 -26.51 -1.82
N ASN A 37 -1.04 -27.45 -2.10
CA ASN A 37 -1.41 -28.69 -2.79
C ASN A 37 -1.85 -29.83 -1.84
N GLN A 38 -2.01 -29.55 -0.54
CA GLN A 38 -2.43 -30.49 0.52
C GLN A 38 -1.51 -31.70 0.68
N LYS A 39 -0.29 -31.64 0.10
CA LYS A 39 0.72 -32.71 0.10
C LYS A 39 2.09 -32.22 0.57
N GLY A 40 2.10 -31.09 1.29
CA GLY A 40 3.32 -30.48 1.83
C GLY A 40 4.07 -29.59 0.84
N GLY A 41 3.41 -29.12 -0.23
CA GLY A 41 3.98 -28.21 -1.21
C GLY A 41 2.95 -27.20 -1.74
N PHE A 42 3.39 -26.36 -2.68
CA PHE A 42 2.57 -25.31 -3.26
C PHE A 42 2.67 -25.33 -4.80
N THR A 43 1.59 -24.89 -5.45
CA THR A 43 1.57 -24.59 -6.88
C THR A 43 1.62 -23.08 -7.05
N GLU A 44 2.58 -22.58 -7.82
CA GLU A 44 2.80 -21.15 -8.02
C GLU A 44 2.04 -20.62 -9.25
N LYS A 45 1.51 -19.39 -9.12
CA LYS A 45 0.86 -18.69 -10.21
C LYS A 45 1.13 -17.18 -10.09
N ASN A 46 1.56 -16.53 -11.18
CA ASN A 46 1.66 -15.07 -11.21
C ASN A 46 0.26 -14.46 -11.30
N ILE A 47 -0.06 -13.54 -10.40
CA ILE A 47 -1.34 -12.83 -10.31
C ILE A 47 -1.24 -11.46 -10.97
N LEU A 48 -0.18 -10.71 -10.65
CA LEU A 48 0.11 -9.41 -11.26
C LEU A 48 1.60 -9.35 -11.55
N GLN A 49 1.95 -8.92 -12.75
CA GLN A 49 3.33 -8.70 -13.18
C GLN A 49 3.57 -7.20 -13.36
N PHE A 50 4.64 -6.69 -12.78
CA PHE A 50 5.04 -5.29 -12.91
C PHE A 50 6.41 -5.17 -13.59
N PRO A 51 6.67 -4.06 -14.30
CA PRO A 51 8.03 -3.75 -14.75
C PRO A 51 8.99 -3.59 -13.56
N PRO A 52 10.23 -4.13 -13.60
CA PRO A 52 11.17 -4.04 -12.49
C PRO A 52 11.53 -2.63 -12.03
N VAL A 53 11.25 -1.62 -12.85
CA VAL A 53 11.50 -0.20 -12.53
C VAL A 53 10.40 0.43 -11.67
N TYR A 54 9.29 -0.29 -11.39
CA TYR A 54 8.19 0.24 -10.59
C TYR A 54 8.58 0.41 -9.11
N GLY A 55 9.49 -0.43 -8.61
CA GLY A 55 9.89 -0.39 -7.21
C GLY A 55 8.75 -0.80 -6.29
N SER A 56 8.25 -2.02 -6.47
CA SER A 56 7.19 -2.62 -5.65
C SER A 56 7.52 -2.57 -4.18
N SER A 57 6.68 -1.94 -3.38
CA SER A 57 6.97 -1.61 -1.99
C SER A 57 6.07 -2.38 -1.02
N SER A 58 4.78 -2.38 -1.22
CA SER A 58 3.84 -3.12 -0.37
C SER A 58 2.55 -3.49 -1.09
N PHE A 59 1.81 -4.44 -0.50
CA PHE A 59 0.43 -4.71 -0.88
C PHE A 59 -0.42 -5.07 0.33
N GLN A 60 -1.74 -4.89 0.20
CA GLN A 60 -2.74 -5.33 1.16
C GLN A 60 -3.92 -5.93 0.42
N LEU A 61 -4.55 -6.93 1.02
CA LEU A 61 -5.81 -7.51 0.53
C LEU A 61 -6.96 -6.96 1.35
N LYS A 62 -7.96 -6.38 0.67
CA LYS A 62 -9.16 -5.82 1.29
C LYS A 62 -10.29 -5.80 0.25
N ASP A 63 -11.49 -6.11 0.67
CA ASP A 63 -12.70 -5.87 -0.14
C ASP A 63 -13.01 -4.37 -0.12
N ILE A 64 -12.58 -3.66 -1.17
CA ILE A 64 -12.68 -2.19 -1.26
C ILE A 64 -14.05 -1.74 -1.76
N ASN A 65 -14.65 -2.55 -2.62
CA ASN A 65 -15.93 -2.22 -3.27
C ASN A 65 -17.13 -2.94 -2.63
N GLN A 66 -16.89 -3.69 -1.54
CA GLN A 66 -17.88 -4.42 -0.76
C GLN A 66 -18.67 -5.46 -1.60
N ASP A 67 -17.97 -6.13 -2.53
CA ASP A 67 -18.56 -7.16 -3.38
C ASP A 67 -18.30 -8.60 -2.89
N GLY A 68 -17.66 -8.74 -1.73
CA GLY A 68 -17.35 -10.01 -1.07
C GLY A 68 -16.06 -10.66 -1.56
N ARG A 69 -15.29 -10.02 -2.43
CA ARG A 69 -14.01 -10.49 -2.93
C ARG A 69 -12.87 -9.60 -2.44
N LEU A 70 -11.72 -10.22 -2.15
CA LEU A 70 -10.52 -9.47 -1.79
C LEU A 70 -9.89 -8.84 -3.02
N ASP A 71 -9.74 -7.52 -2.98
CA ASP A 71 -9.04 -6.70 -3.95
C ASP A 71 -7.58 -6.52 -3.51
N ILE A 72 -6.73 -6.03 -4.41
CA ILE A 72 -5.33 -5.74 -4.13
C ILE A 72 -5.13 -4.23 -4.10
N ILE A 73 -4.68 -3.72 -2.95
CA ILE A 73 -4.13 -2.37 -2.78
C ILE A 73 -2.61 -2.52 -2.89
N TYR A 74 -1.98 -1.79 -3.79
CA TYR A 74 -0.55 -1.93 -4.09
C TYR A 74 0.14 -0.58 -4.12
N THR A 75 1.37 -0.51 -3.60
CA THR A 75 2.23 0.67 -3.71
C THR A 75 3.48 0.36 -4.50
N ALA A 76 3.84 1.28 -5.38
CA ALA A 76 5.08 1.31 -6.13
C ALA A 76 5.82 2.60 -5.79
N GLY A 77 7.05 2.52 -5.28
CA GLY A 77 7.75 3.74 -4.86
C GLY A 77 9.16 3.53 -4.32
N ASP A 78 9.66 2.30 -4.28
CA ASP A 78 11.05 2.08 -3.92
C ASP A 78 11.96 2.72 -4.98
N ASN A 79 12.75 3.67 -4.55
CA ASN A 79 13.66 4.45 -5.37
C ASN A 79 15.13 4.22 -5.00
N SER A 80 15.43 3.18 -4.23
CA SER A 80 16.78 2.86 -3.76
C SER A 80 17.67 2.22 -4.83
N ASP A 81 17.07 1.44 -5.74
CA ASP A 81 17.82 0.46 -6.55
C ASP A 81 18.28 0.97 -7.91
N TYR A 82 17.55 1.91 -8.55
CA TYR A 82 17.87 2.35 -9.90
C TYR A 82 18.37 3.79 -9.92
N SER A 83 17.54 4.73 -10.29
CA SER A 83 17.89 6.14 -10.32
C SER A 83 17.04 6.93 -9.34
N ARG A 84 17.61 7.98 -8.75
CA ARG A 84 16.95 8.85 -7.77
C ARG A 84 15.96 9.85 -8.37
N ILE A 85 15.61 9.70 -9.64
CA ILE A 85 14.64 10.58 -10.30
C ILE A 85 13.23 10.25 -9.88
N LEU A 86 12.35 11.25 -9.92
CA LEU A 86 10.92 11.06 -9.76
C LEU A 86 10.38 10.21 -10.92
N LYS A 87 9.47 9.29 -10.61
CA LYS A 87 8.95 8.33 -11.59
C LYS A 87 7.42 8.44 -11.67
N PRO A 88 6.84 8.69 -12.86
CA PRO A 88 5.41 8.97 -13.00
C PRO A 88 4.51 7.76 -12.72
N TYR A 89 5.08 6.58 -12.59
CA TYR A 89 4.38 5.34 -12.24
C TYR A 89 4.50 4.97 -10.75
N HIS A 90 5.20 5.78 -9.95
CA HIS A 90 5.14 5.65 -8.49
C HIS A 90 3.76 6.08 -7.98
N GLY A 91 3.19 5.33 -7.06
CA GLY A 91 1.89 5.69 -6.51
C GLY A 91 1.13 4.56 -5.84
N LEU A 92 -0.12 4.87 -5.57
CA LEU A 92 -1.14 3.97 -5.07
C LEU A 92 -1.93 3.38 -6.23
N TYR A 93 -2.01 2.05 -6.27
CA TYR A 93 -2.83 1.30 -7.23
C TYR A 93 -3.87 0.47 -6.51
N ILE A 94 -5.04 0.31 -7.12
CA ILE A 94 -6.05 -0.65 -6.69
C ILE A 94 -6.43 -1.52 -7.87
N PHE A 95 -6.33 -2.82 -7.67
CA PHE A 95 -6.76 -3.84 -8.61
C PHE A 95 -7.98 -4.54 -8.03
N LEU A 96 -9.16 -4.28 -8.61
CA LEU A 96 -10.38 -4.95 -8.19
C LEU A 96 -10.42 -6.38 -8.69
N ASN A 97 -10.83 -7.28 -7.80
CA ASN A 97 -11.09 -8.67 -8.14
C ASN A 97 -12.44 -8.77 -8.85
N ILE A 98 -12.41 -8.99 -10.15
CA ILE A 98 -13.61 -9.11 -10.98
C ILE A 98 -14.14 -10.55 -11.05
N GLY A 99 -13.54 -11.46 -10.27
CA GLY A 99 -13.93 -12.87 -10.21
C GLY A 99 -13.32 -13.70 -11.34
N GLY A 100 -13.63 -15.00 -11.33
CA GLY A 100 -13.14 -16.00 -12.27
C GLY A 100 -13.38 -17.40 -11.71
N LYS A 101 -13.11 -18.44 -12.49
CA LYS A 101 -13.17 -19.84 -12.01
C LYS A 101 -12.01 -20.15 -11.04
N GLU A 102 -10.89 -19.51 -11.28
CA GLU A 102 -9.68 -19.59 -10.49
C GLU A 102 -9.12 -18.18 -10.32
N MET A 103 -8.41 -17.93 -9.23
CA MET A 103 -7.67 -16.70 -9.05
C MET A 103 -6.43 -16.70 -9.94
N ASP A 104 -6.40 -15.81 -10.92
CA ASP A 104 -5.31 -15.63 -11.88
C ASP A 104 -5.17 -14.17 -12.31
N ALA A 105 -4.27 -13.87 -13.24
CA ALA A 105 -4.03 -12.52 -13.74
C ALA A 105 -5.28 -11.84 -14.35
N LYS A 106 -6.26 -12.62 -14.84
CA LYS A 106 -7.50 -12.10 -15.41
C LYS A 106 -8.54 -11.79 -14.34
N SER A 107 -8.34 -12.28 -13.12
CA SER A 107 -9.23 -12.03 -12.00
C SER A 107 -9.09 -10.62 -11.45
N PHE A 108 -8.03 -9.88 -11.81
CA PHE A 108 -7.76 -8.55 -11.29
C PHE A 108 -7.72 -7.50 -12.40
N GLN A 109 -8.43 -6.41 -12.16
CA GLN A 109 -8.49 -5.25 -13.06
C GLN A 109 -8.00 -4.01 -12.34
N GLN A 110 -6.99 -3.31 -12.89
CA GLN A 110 -6.62 -2.00 -12.38
C GLN A 110 -7.81 -1.04 -12.51
N SER A 111 -8.28 -0.55 -11.38
CA SER A 111 -9.48 0.29 -11.29
C SER A 111 -9.20 1.68 -10.70
N PHE A 112 -8.01 1.85 -10.10
CA PHE A 112 -7.57 3.13 -9.58
C PHE A 112 -6.04 3.24 -9.68
N PHE A 113 -5.57 4.46 -9.93
CA PHE A 113 -4.18 4.87 -9.81
C PHE A 113 -4.12 6.33 -9.38
N TYR A 114 -3.31 6.61 -8.38
CA TYR A 114 -2.98 7.97 -7.99
C TYR A 114 -1.45 8.11 -7.89
N PRO A 115 -0.84 9.05 -8.64
CA PRO A 115 0.60 9.24 -8.61
C PRO A 115 1.04 9.84 -7.27
N ILE A 116 1.98 9.18 -6.60
CA ILE A 116 2.63 9.65 -5.36
C ILE A 116 4.09 9.26 -5.44
N ASN A 117 4.97 10.24 -5.41
CA ASN A 117 6.40 9.96 -5.48
C ASN A 117 6.84 9.13 -4.26
N GLY A 118 7.49 8.01 -4.54
CA GLY A 118 8.14 7.21 -3.51
C GLY A 118 7.21 6.57 -2.47
N SER A 119 5.98 6.23 -2.84
CA SER A 119 5.02 5.58 -1.95
C SER A 119 5.50 4.18 -1.55
N THR A 120 5.56 3.92 -0.24
CA THR A 120 6.18 2.69 0.31
C THR A 120 5.21 1.78 1.03
N LYS A 121 4.14 2.30 1.57
CA LYS A 121 3.12 1.47 2.23
C LYS A 121 1.75 2.11 2.17
N ALA A 122 0.72 1.27 1.95
CA ALA A 122 -0.68 1.64 2.08
C ALA A 122 -1.38 0.72 3.09
N MET A 123 -2.31 1.28 3.86
CA MET A 123 -3.18 0.55 4.78
C MET A 123 -4.62 1.05 4.68
N ALA A 124 -5.54 0.12 4.64
CA ALA A 124 -6.96 0.37 4.42
C ALA A 124 -7.76 0.12 5.70
N ALA A 125 -8.57 1.11 6.10
CA ALA A 125 -9.51 1.04 7.21
C ALA A 125 -10.66 2.03 6.98
N ASP A 126 -11.73 1.89 7.72
CA ASP A 126 -12.78 2.90 7.80
C ASP A 126 -12.36 3.94 8.86
N PHE A 127 -11.71 5.03 8.42
CA PHE A 127 -11.18 6.03 9.34
C PHE A 127 -12.22 7.04 9.81
N ASP A 128 -13.31 7.23 9.10
CA ASP A 128 -14.34 8.20 9.47
C ASP A 128 -15.68 7.55 9.85
N LEU A 129 -15.70 6.22 10.02
CA LEU A 129 -16.83 5.42 10.45
C LEU A 129 -18.08 5.56 9.55
N ASP A 130 -17.86 5.86 8.26
CA ASP A 130 -18.96 6.00 7.28
C ASP A 130 -19.33 4.66 6.60
N GLY A 131 -18.62 3.57 6.94
CA GLY A 131 -18.81 2.23 6.41
C GLY A 131 -18.11 1.99 5.07
N GLN A 132 -17.38 2.97 4.53
CA GLN A 132 -16.52 2.80 3.36
C GLN A 132 -15.07 2.53 3.80
N THR A 133 -14.26 2.01 2.90
CA THR A 133 -12.86 1.71 3.21
C THR A 133 -11.95 2.80 2.67
N ASP A 134 -11.40 3.60 3.56
CA ASP A 134 -10.38 4.60 3.26
C ASP A 134 -8.98 3.98 3.16
N ILE A 135 -8.01 4.74 2.64
CA ILE A 135 -6.63 4.27 2.49
C ILE A 135 -5.66 5.33 2.97
N ALA A 136 -4.84 5.00 3.97
CA ALA A 136 -3.67 5.78 4.36
C ALA A 136 -2.44 5.31 3.57
N VAL A 137 -1.61 6.25 3.09
CA VAL A 137 -0.39 5.98 2.32
C VAL A 137 0.77 6.77 2.89
N ILE A 138 1.92 6.14 3.05
CA ILE A 138 3.19 6.81 3.36
C ILE A 138 4.17 6.70 2.19
N SER A 139 5.01 7.73 2.06
CA SER A 139 6.00 7.84 1.00
C SER A 139 7.38 8.15 1.59
N PHE A 140 8.20 7.11 1.70
CA PHE A 140 9.56 7.25 2.22
C PHE A 140 10.50 7.99 1.25
N PHE A 141 10.26 7.87 -0.06
CA PHE A 141 11.01 8.54 -1.12
C PHE A 141 10.20 9.65 -1.80
N ALA A 142 9.38 10.38 -1.02
CA ALA A 142 8.58 11.50 -1.51
C ALA A 142 9.45 12.60 -2.14
N ASP A 143 8.84 13.42 -2.99
CA ASP A 143 9.44 14.68 -3.46
C ASP A 143 9.39 15.72 -2.33
N LEU A 144 10.36 15.62 -1.42
CA LEU A 144 10.40 16.45 -0.22
C LEU A 144 10.63 17.93 -0.51
N LYS A 145 11.13 18.26 -1.70
CA LYS A 145 11.43 19.64 -2.12
C LYS A 145 10.20 20.35 -2.68
N ASN A 146 9.43 19.68 -3.54
CA ASN A 146 8.33 20.33 -4.27
C ASN A 146 6.95 19.89 -3.74
N ASN A 147 6.81 18.62 -3.27
CA ASN A 147 5.56 18.06 -2.77
C ASN A 147 5.73 17.35 -1.41
N PRO A 148 6.25 18.00 -0.37
CA PRO A 148 6.53 17.36 0.92
C PRO A 148 5.27 16.81 1.60
N SER A 149 4.09 17.29 1.25
CA SER A 149 2.81 16.80 1.79
C SER A 149 2.48 15.37 1.34
N GLU A 150 3.11 14.87 0.26
CA GLU A 150 2.96 13.48 -0.21
C GLU A 150 3.61 12.45 0.73
N THR A 151 4.38 12.86 1.74
CA THR A 151 4.96 11.94 2.74
C THR A 151 3.89 11.16 3.51
N PHE A 152 2.69 11.74 3.65
CA PHE A 152 1.50 11.07 4.17
C PHE A 152 0.26 11.58 3.46
N MET A 153 -0.52 10.63 2.91
CA MET A 153 -1.79 10.91 2.24
C MET A 153 -2.89 10.02 2.82
N LEU A 154 -4.07 10.59 3.01
CA LEU A 154 -5.29 9.86 3.34
C LEU A 154 -6.27 9.97 2.16
N PHE A 155 -6.69 8.84 1.63
CA PHE A 155 -7.66 8.73 0.55
C PHE A 155 -9.01 8.36 1.14
N LYS A 156 -9.87 9.35 1.32
CA LYS A 156 -11.23 9.12 1.78
C LYS A 156 -12.07 8.55 0.63
N GLN A 157 -12.64 7.36 0.84
CA GLN A 157 -13.51 6.75 -0.16
C GLN A 157 -14.82 7.53 -0.29
N GLN A 158 -15.26 7.70 -1.52
CA GLN A 158 -16.50 8.37 -1.87
C GLN A 158 -17.47 7.38 -2.51
N LYS A 159 -18.74 7.63 -2.36
CA LYS A 159 -19.74 6.85 -3.12
C LYS A 159 -19.45 7.00 -4.61
N PRO A 160 -19.28 5.88 -5.33
CA PRO A 160 -18.95 5.92 -6.74
C PRO A 160 -20.03 6.65 -7.55
N THR A 161 -19.61 7.40 -8.57
CA THR A 161 -20.49 8.07 -9.52
C THR A 161 -20.24 7.58 -10.94
N GLY A 162 -21.27 7.49 -11.75
CA GLY A 162 -21.16 7.00 -13.13
C GLY A 162 -20.81 5.51 -13.22
N THR A 163 -19.80 5.17 -14.04
CA THR A 163 -19.37 3.79 -14.29
C THR A 163 -18.22 3.32 -13.39
N SER A 164 -17.65 4.21 -12.59
CA SER A 164 -16.60 3.87 -11.63
C SER A 164 -17.16 2.96 -10.54
N LYS A 165 -16.38 1.97 -10.11
CA LYS A 165 -16.74 1.11 -8.97
C LYS A 165 -16.20 1.63 -7.65
N ILE A 166 -15.18 2.49 -7.69
CA ILE A 166 -14.53 3.11 -6.54
C ILE A 166 -14.15 4.55 -6.88
N ALA A 167 -14.15 5.42 -5.88
CA ALA A 167 -13.70 6.80 -6.01
C ALA A 167 -13.10 7.28 -4.68
N PHE A 168 -12.06 8.12 -4.73
CA PHE A 168 -11.39 8.63 -3.55
C PHE A 168 -11.13 10.13 -3.65
N THR A 169 -11.19 10.81 -2.51
CA THR A 169 -10.72 12.19 -2.35
C THR A 169 -9.41 12.17 -1.55
N PRO A 170 -8.29 12.65 -2.12
CA PRO A 170 -7.02 12.68 -1.42
C PRO A 170 -6.96 13.86 -0.44
N HIS A 171 -6.39 13.59 0.73
CA HIS A 171 -6.07 14.56 1.78
C HIS A 171 -4.63 14.36 2.23
N SER A 172 -3.98 15.41 2.73
CA SER A 172 -2.66 15.33 3.32
C SER A 172 -2.65 15.96 4.71
N LEU A 173 -1.72 15.50 5.56
CA LEU A 173 -1.46 16.12 6.86
C LEU A 173 -0.08 16.78 6.86
N PRO A 174 0.10 17.92 7.55
CA PRO A 174 1.37 18.67 7.56
C PRO A 174 2.43 18.05 8.48
N ILE A 175 2.57 16.73 8.48
CA ILE A 175 3.48 15.96 9.35
C ILE A 175 4.85 15.67 8.72
N HIS A 176 5.10 16.19 7.52
CA HIS A 176 6.37 16.03 6.81
C HIS A 176 7.56 16.72 7.51
N GLN A 177 7.31 17.62 8.45
CA GLN A 177 8.34 18.31 9.24
C GLN A 177 8.75 17.53 10.49
N ASP A 178 7.95 16.57 10.94
CA ASP A 178 8.19 15.83 12.17
C ASP A 178 9.14 14.65 11.96
N GLY A 179 9.09 14.00 10.80
CA GLY A 179 9.91 12.84 10.52
C GLY A 179 9.82 12.37 9.07
N ARG A 180 10.50 11.24 8.82
CA ARG A 180 10.47 10.49 7.56
C ARG A 180 9.89 9.12 7.81
N TRP A 181 8.70 8.88 7.27
CA TRP A 181 7.88 7.72 7.61
C TRP A 181 8.27 6.49 6.78
N ILE A 182 8.74 5.42 7.44
CA ILE A 182 9.17 4.18 6.77
C ILE A 182 8.23 3.01 7.03
N CYS A 183 7.55 3.00 8.15
CA CYS A 183 6.55 1.99 8.47
C CYS A 183 5.28 2.64 9.02
N MET A 184 4.17 1.95 8.85
CA MET A 184 2.85 2.36 9.29
C MET A 184 2.08 1.14 9.81
N ASP A 185 1.31 1.35 10.87
CA ASP A 185 0.32 0.40 11.34
C ASP A 185 -0.98 1.13 11.69
N VAL A 186 -2.09 0.41 11.66
CA VAL A 186 -3.44 0.93 11.91
C VAL A 186 -4.12 0.06 12.94
N GLN A 187 -4.53 0.67 14.06
CA GLN A 187 -5.13 -0.02 15.19
C GLN A 187 -5.96 0.97 16.01
N ASP A 188 -7.07 0.52 16.60
CA ASP A 188 -7.75 1.25 17.69
C ASP A 188 -6.90 1.13 18.95
N LEU A 189 -6.10 2.17 19.25
CA LEU A 189 -5.11 2.15 20.33
C LEU A 189 -5.69 2.50 21.69
N ASP A 190 -6.72 3.32 21.72
CA ASP A 190 -7.32 3.77 22.98
C ASP A 190 -8.73 3.16 23.23
N GLN A 191 -9.15 2.26 22.36
CA GLN A 191 -10.39 1.47 22.47
C GLN A 191 -11.66 2.34 22.44
N ASP A 192 -11.61 3.44 21.66
CA ASP A 192 -12.76 4.31 21.48
C ASP A 192 -13.62 3.96 20.25
N GLY A 193 -13.18 2.98 19.45
CA GLY A 193 -13.92 2.38 18.34
C GLY A 193 -13.50 2.90 16.97
N ASP A 194 -12.65 3.93 16.89
CA ASP A 194 -12.09 4.39 15.64
C ASP A 194 -10.64 3.88 15.43
N GLN A 195 -10.10 4.03 14.22
CA GLN A 195 -8.79 3.51 13.88
C GLN A 195 -7.74 4.61 13.92
N ASP A 196 -6.73 4.44 14.78
CA ASP A 196 -5.54 5.30 14.86
C ASP A 196 -4.45 4.85 13.89
N ILE A 197 -3.52 5.76 13.59
CA ILE A 197 -2.38 5.47 12.71
C ILE A 197 -1.07 5.68 13.48
N ILE A 198 -0.21 4.65 13.45
CA ILE A 198 1.15 4.72 14.00
C ILE A 198 2.13 4.87 12.83
N LEU A 199 2.99 5.87 12.88
CA LEU A 199 4.03 6.12 11.87
C LEU A 199 5.42 6.01 12.48
N GLY A 200 6.22 5.04 12.02
CA GLY A 200 7.60 4.89 12.44
C GLY A 200 8.54 5.79 11.64
N ASN A 201 9.42 6.49 12.35
CA ASN A 201 10.34 7.46 11.78
C ASN A 201 11.72 6.86 11.50
N TYR A 202 12.23 7.05 10.28
CA TYR A 202 13.61 6.74 9.92
C TYR A 202 14.25 7.97 9.26
N ALA A 203 14.68 8.93 10.09
CA ALA A 203 15.24 10.22 9.68
C ALA A 203 16.70 10.14 9.19
N LYS A 204 17.16 8.95 8.75
CA LYS A 204 18.51 8.69 8.25
C LYS A 204 18.43 8.03 6.86
N GLY A 205 19.60 7.75 6.29
CA GLY A 205 19.71 7.11 5.00
C GLY A 205 19.71 8.11 3.84
N PHE A 206 19.72 7.59 2.62
CA PHE A 206 19.79 8.42 1.44
C PHE A 206 18.47 9.12 1.11
N MET A 207 18.52 10.25 0.48
CA MET A 207 17.38 10.99 -0.04
C MET A 207 17.50 11.17 -1.54
N ASN A 208 16.36 11.39 -2.20
CA ASN A 208 16.31 11.59 -3.65
C ASN A 208 16.91 12.94 -4.07
N GLU A 209 16.89 13.93 -3.17
CA GLU A 209 17.33 15.29 -3.47
C GLU A 209 18.68 15.61 -2.82
N ASP A 210 19.63 16.01 -3.63
CA ASP A 210 20.91 16.51 -3.16
C ASP A 210 20.75 17.92 -2.54
N GLY A 211 21.38 18.13 -1.39
CA GLY A 211 21.38 19.42 -0.71
C GLY A 211 20.15 19.75 0.12
N LEU A 212 19.15 18.86 0.17
CA LEU A 212 18.04 19.01 1.10
C LEU A 212 18.50 18.70 2.53
N ILE A 213 18.30 19.63 3.45
CA ILE A 213 18.59 19.46 4.87
C ILE A 213 17.25 19.50 5.62
N PRO A 214 16.65 18.34 5.90
CA PRO A 214 15.38 18.29 6.62
C PRO A 214 15.56 18.70 8.08
N VAL A 215 14.53 19.32 8.64
CA VAL A 215 14.46 19.72 10.05
C VAL A 215 13.86 18.66 10.98
N TRP A 216 13.76 17.44 10.53
CA TRP A 216 13.13 16.33 11.27
C TRP A 216 13.73 16.12 12.65
N ASN A 217 12.89 15.75 13.60
CA ASN A 217 13.33 15.29 14.90
C ASN A 217 13.94 13.88 14.79
N LYS A 218 15.27 13.79 14.75
CA LYS A 218 16.03 12.54 14.63
C LYS A 218 15.95 11.64 15.86
N HIS A 219 15.40 12.13 16.96
CA HIS A 219 15.22 11.38 18.22
C HIS A 219 13.78 10.91 18.41
N LEU A 220 12.87 11.28 17.53
CA LEU A 220 11.49 10.83 17.54
C LEU A 220 11.42 9.43 16.89
N PRO A 221 11.10 8.36 17.63
CA PRO A 221 11.05 7.01 17.04
C PRO A 221 9.79 6.77 16.22
N PHE A 222 8.66 7.32 16.63
CA PHE A 222 7.36 7.21 15.98
C PHE A 222 6.43 8.34 16.40
N ILE A 223 5.34 8.52 15.67
CA ILE A 223 4.19 9.33 16.09
C ILE A 223 2.91 8.48 16.03
N VAL A 224 1.92 8.90 16.79
CA VAL A 224 0.56 8.41 16.71
C VAL A 224 -0.33 9.53 16.20
N LEU A 225 -1.01 9.28 15.10
CA LEU A 225 -2.10 10.12 14.63
C LEU A 225 -3.37 9.56 15.25
N LYS A 226 -3.75 10.16 16.39
CA LYS A 226 -4.98 9.79 17.07
C LYS A 226 -6.17 10.26 16.25
N ASN A 227 -7.04 9.35 15.91
CA ASN A 227 -8.35 9.64 15.35
C ASN A 227 -9.29 10.15 16.47
N ASN A 228 -10.26 10.94 16.15
CA ASN A 228 -11.28 11.42 17.09
C ASN A 228 -12.65 11.44 16.40
N THR A 229 -12.86 10.56 15.44
CA THR A 229 -14.15 10.39 14.78
C THR A 229 -15.15 9.77 15.78
N LYS A 230 -16.34 10.34 15.88
CA LYS A 230 -17.40 9.91 16.81
C LYS A 230 -18.71 9.76 16.06
#